data_5672478d527b0fe0f4fcce195071a51a
#
_entry.id   5672478d527b0fe0f4fcce195071a51a
#
_cell.length_a   1.000
_cell.length_b   1.000
_cell.length_c   1.000
_cell.angle_alpha   90.00
_cell.angle_beta   90.00
_cell.angle_gamma   90.00
#
_symmetry.space_group_name_H-M   'P 1'
#
loop_
_entity.id
_entity.type
_entity.pdbx_description
1 polymer ?
#
loop_
_entity_poly.entity_id
_entity_poly.type
_entity_poly.pdbx_seq_one_letter_code
_entity_poly.pdbx_strand_id
1 'polypeptide(L)'
;MKCGILILLAFVAVAGLVPSAFTADQNDPGKVVAYYFHGSFRCATCNAMEKYSREAIDANFKDALASGKLEFKSVNVEDRGNEHFVNDYRLYTKTLMLSLVKDGKEVRSKNLDKIWGYARNKQKFIDYVTAEVGGFIKGAE
;
A
#
# COMPACT_ATOMS: atom_id res chain seq x y z
N MET A 1 -25.20 82.03 -9.66
CA MET A 1 -24.12 81.13 -10.09
C MET A 1 -23.95 80.08 -9.03
N LYS A 2 -24.46 78.88 -9.26
CA LYS A 2 -24.40 77.74 -8.32
C LYS A 2 -23.58 76.64 -8.96
N CYS A 3 -22.41 76.42 -8.39
CA CYS A 3 -21.49 75.41 -8.84
C CYS A 3 -21.88 74.09 -8.16
N GLY A 4 -22.42 73.15 -8.92
CA GLY A 4 -22.78 71.82 -8.41
C GLY A 4 -21.60 70.85 -8.57
N ILE A 5 -21.06 70.36 -7.48
CA ILE A 5 -20.03 69.36 -7.44
C ILE A 5 -20.69 67.98 -7.50
N LEU A 6 -20.52 67.26 -8.59
CA LEU A 6 -20.90 65.87 -8.73
C LEU A 6 -19.80 65.00 -8.11
N ILE A 7 -20.13 64.35 -7.01
CA ILE A 7 -19.26 63.34 -6.39
C ILE A 7 -19.58 62.00 -7.01
N LEU A 8 -18.63 61.49 -7.84
CA LEU A 8 -18.70 60.16 -8.41
C LEU A 8 -18.19 59.14 -7.38
N LEU A 9 -19.12 58.37 -6.79
CA LEU A 9 -18.78 57.25 -5.92
C LEU A 9 -18.36 56.04 -6.79
N ALA A 10 -17.05 55.77 -6.82
CA ALA A 10 -16.51 54.57 -7.45
C ALA A 10 -16.71 53.39 -6.48
N PHE A 11 -17.58 52.51 -6.86
CA PHE A 11 -17.75 51.21 -6.19
C PHE A 11 -16.60 50.27 -6.59
N VAL A 12 -15.62 50.07 -5.70
CA VAL A 12 -14.57 49.07 -5.88
C VAL A 12 -15.16 47.76 -5.42
N ALA A 13 -15.49 46.85 -6.38
CA ALA A 13 -15.85 45.48 -6.12
C ALA A 13 -14.58 44.70 -5.78
N VAL A 14 -14.34 44.44 -4.51
CA VAL A 14 -13.32 43.51 -4.04
C VAL A 14 -13.83 42.10 -4.28
N ALA A 15 -13.41 41.48 -5.38
CA ALA A 15 -13.60 40.04 -5.62
C ALA A 15 -12.75 39.27 -4.62
N GLY A 16 -13.37 38.78 -3.54
CA GLY A 16 -12.73 37.91 -2.56
C GLY A 16 -12.38 36.58 -3.20
N LEU A 17 -11.08 36.32 -3.40
CA LEU A 17 -10.58 34.96 -3.63
C LEU A 17 -10.81 34.18 -2.33
N VAL A 18 -11.84 33.32 -2.32
CA VAL A 18 -12.01 32.28 -1.29
C VAL A 18 -10.98 31.20 -1.62
N PRO A 19 -9.98 30.96 -0.78
CA PRO A 19 -9.15 29.78 -0.96
C PRO A 19 -10.05 28.56 -0.73
N SER A 20 -10.21 27.72 -1.76
CA SER A 20 -10.80 26.41 -1.62
C SER A 20 -9.92 25.61 -0.65
N ALA A 21 -10.34 25.53 0.60
CA ALA A 21 -9.73 24.63 1.55
C ALA A 21 -9.96 23.22 1.01
N PHE A 22 -8.91 22.61 0.50
CA PHE A 22 -8.85 21.18 0.24
C PHE A 22 -8.96 20.51 1.61
N THR A 23 -10.16 20.13 2.01
CA THR A 23 -10.36 19.21 3.12
C THR A 23 -9.79 17.87 2.64
N ALA A 24 -8.56 17.56 3.03
CA ALA A 24 -8.06 16.21 2.97
C ALA A 24 -9.02 15.36 3.81
N ASP A 25 -9.74 14.47 3.14
CA ASP A 25 -10.58 13.47 3.80
C ASP A 25 -9.63 12.61 4.66
N GLN A 26 -9.72 12.79 5.98
CA GLN A 26 -8.83 12.19 7.00
C GLN A 26 -9.11 10.70 7.20
N ASN A 27 -9.81 10.06 6.27
CA ASN A 27 -10.12 8.62 6.27
C ASN A 27 -9.48 7.89 5.07
N ASP A 28 -8.15 7.91 4.97
CA ASP A 28 -7.46 6.92 4.15
C ASP A 28 -7.63 5.56 4.83
N PRO A 29 -8.46 4.63 4.27
CA PRO A 29 -8.69 3.32 4.88
C PRO A 29 -7.42 2.48 4.95
N GLY A 30 -6.32 3.00 4.44
CA GLY A 30 -5.03 2.33 4.37
C GLY A 30 -4.97 1.31 3.24
N LYS A 31 -3.75 1.11 2.76
CA LYS A 31 -3.40 0.16 1.72
C LYS A 31 -2.53 -0.95 2.28
N VAL A 32 -2.88 -2.20 2.02
CA VAL A 32 -2.02 -3.35 2.34
C VAL A 32 -1.16 -3.67 1.13
N VAL A 33 0.14 -3.76 1.33
CA VAL A 33 1.07 -4.23 0.30
C VAL A 33 1.68 -5.56 0.76
N ALA A 34 1.49 -6.59 -0.06
CA ALA A 34 2.10 -7.89 0.13
C ALA A 34 3.37 -7.99 -0.72
N TYR A 35 4.53 -7.83 -0.09
CA TYR A 35 5.82 -7.93 -0.76
C TYR A 35 6.35 -9.35 -0.69
N TYR A 36 6.58 -9.99 -1.83
CA TYR A 36 7.40 -11.20 -1.90
C TYR A 36 8.85 -10.80 -2.19
N PHE A 37 9.67 -10.81 -1.16
CA PHE A 37 11.09 -10.49 -1.29
C PHE A 37 11.91 -11.70 -1.69
N HIS A 38 12.79 -11.51 -2.67
CA HIS A 38 13.71 -12.54 -3.16
C HIS A 38 15.02 -11.92 -3.64
N GLY A 39 16.05 -12.73 -3.85
CA GLY A 39 17.26 -12.37 -4.56
C GLY A 39 17.24 -12.87 -6.01
N SER A 40 18.30 -12.62 -6.74
CA SER A 40 18.48 -13.04 -8.15
C SER A 40 18.53 -14.56 -8.30
N PHE A 41 19.07 -15.27 -7.30
CA PHE A 41 19.03 -16.72 -7.27
C PHE A 41 17.64 -17.23 -6.90
N ARG A 42 17.02 -17.99 -7.83
CA ARG A 42 15.66 -18.51 -7.72
C ARG A 42 15.67 -20.04 -7.67
N CYS A 43 15.42 -20.63 -6.52
CA CYS A 43 15.25 -22.08 -6.37
C CYS A 43 13.81 -22.52 -6.67
N ALA A 44 13.59 -23.81 -6.93
CA ALA A 44 12.23 -24.33 -7.18
C ALA A 44 11.25 -24.01 -6.04
N THR A 45 11.67 -24.16 -4.78
CA THR A 45 10.87 -23.81 -3.61
C THR A 45 10.57 -22.31 -3.56
N CYS A 46 11.55 -21.45 -3.91
CA CYS A 46 11.38 -20.02 -3.94
C CYS A 46 10.30 -19.59 -4.95
N ASN A 47 10.36 -20.18 -6.14
CA ASN A 47 9.36 -19.94 -7.19
C ASN A 47 7.98 -20.46 -6.80
N ALA A 48 7.90 -21.62 -6.12
CA ALA A 48 6.65 -22.17 -5.64
C ALA A 48 6.00 -21.26 -4.57
N MET A 49 6.78 -20.76 -3.61
CA MET A 49 6.29 -19.85 -2.58
C MET A 49 5.73 -18.55 -3.17
N GLU A 50 6.43 -17.95 -4.13
CA GLU A 50 5.91 -16.75 -4.82
C GLU A 50 4.61 -17.05 -5.56
N LYS A 51 4.59 -18.15 -6.33
CA LYS A 51 3.40 -18.58 -7.05
C LYS A 51 2.22 -18.80 -6.12
N TYR A 52 2.40 -19.50 -5.01
CA TYR A 52 1.34 -19.78 -4.05
C TYR A 52 0.88 -18.52 -3.32
N SER A 53 1.78 -17.57 -3.04
CA SER A 53 1.43 -16.27 -2.48
C SER A 53 0.53 -15.49 -3.42
N ARG A 54 0.88 -15.43 -4.70
CA ARG A 54 0.09 -14.77 -5.74
C ARG A 54 -1.28 -15.46 -5.89
N GLU A 55 -1.30 -16.79 -6.01
CA GLU A 55 -2.57 -17.55 -6.14
C GLU A 55 -3.49 -17.31 -4.93
N ALA A 56 -2.97 -17.29 -3.71
CA ALA A 56 -3.76 -17.02 -2.51
C ALA A 56 -4.40 -15.64 -2.56
N ILE A 57 -3.64 -14.63 -3.01
CA ILE A 57 -4.09 -13.25 -3.08
C ILE A 57 -5.09 -13.06 -4.24
N ASP A 58 -4.74 -13.50 -5.44
CA ASP A 58 -5.57 -13.31 -6.64
C ASP A 58 -6.93 -14.05 -6.56
N ALA A 59 -6.95 -15.23 -5.92
CA ALA A 59 -8.18 -16.01 -5.78
C ALA A 59 -9.14 -15.45 -4.72
N ASN A 60 -8.62 -14.93 -3.61
CA ASN A 60 -9.42 -14.63 -2.42
C ASN A 60 -9.67 -13.13 -2.19
N PHE A 61 -8.94 -12.21 -2.88
CA PHE A 61 -8.99 -10.78 -2.60
C PHE A 61 -9.19 -9.92 -3.86
N LYS A 62 -9.98 -10.40 -4.81
CA LYS A 62 -10.21 -9.71 -6.10
C LYS A 62 -10.70 -8.28 -5.94
N ASP A 63 -11.64 -8.05 -5.02
CA ASP A 63 -12.22 -6.72 -4.79
C ASP A 63 -11.21 -5.77 -4.14
N ALA A 64 -10.39 -6.28 -3.21
CA ALA A 64 -9.34 -5.50 -2.57
C ALA A 64 -8.22 -5.13 -3.56
N LEU A 65 -7.87 -6.04 -4.47
CA LEU A 65 -6.92 -5.77 -5.56
C LEU A 65 -7.50 -4.74 -6.54
N ALA A 66 -8.75 -4.92 -6.97
CA ALA A 66 -9.40 -4.01 -7.93
C ALA A 66 -9.58 -2.60 -7.37
N SER A 67 -9.87 -2.47 -6.07
CA SER A 67 -10.01 -1.17 -5.40
C SER A 67 -8.68 -0.53 -4.98
N GLY A 68 -7.55 -1.22 -5.13
CA GLY A 68 -6.24 -0.74 -4.68
C GLY A 68 -6.02 -0.83 -3.15
N LYS A 69 -6.95 -1.40 -2.40
CA LYS A 69 -6.79 -1.67 -0.95
C LYS A 69 -5.72 -2.73 -0.67
N LEU A 70 -5.46 -3.61 -1.63
CA LEU A 70 -4.39 -4.61 -1.59
C LEU A 70 -3.56 -4.54 -2.86
N GLU A 71 -2.25 -4.67 -2.72
CA GLU A 71 -1.32 -4.79 -3.82
C GLU A 71 -0.34 -5.94 -3.56
N PHE A 72 -0.02 -6.73 -4.58
CA PHE A 72 1.03 -7.74 -4.50
C PHE A 72 2.25 -7.30 -5.31
N LYS A 73 3.42 -7.32 -4.68
CA LYS A 73 4.70 -6.97 -5.32
C LYS A 73 5.72 -8.09 -5.14
N SER A 74 6.31 -8.55 -6.23
CA SER A 74 7.53 -9.37 -6.20
C SER A 74 8.72 -8.44 -6.34
N VAL A 75 9.63 -8.48 -5.38
CA VAL A 75 10.75 -7.54 -5.28
C VAL A 75 12.06 -8.29 -5.16
N ASN A 76 12.93 -8.10 -6.14
CA ASN A 76 14.32 -8.55 -6.04
C ASN A 76 15.12 -7.53 -5.22
N VAL A 77 15.56 -7.92 -4.03
CA VAL A 77 16.30 -7.04 -3.11
C VAL A 77 17.74 -6.76 -3.57
N GLU A 78 18.23 -7.46 -4.60
CA GLU A 78 19.55 -7.24 -5.19
C GLU A 78 19.49 -6.26 -6.37
N ASP A 79 18.29 -5.87 -6.82
CA ASP A 79 18.14 -4.86 -7.87
C ASP A 79 18.42 -3.47 -7.30
N ARG A 80 19.04 -2.64 -8.14
CA ARG A 80 19.41 -1.28 -7.76
C ARG A 80 18.22 -0.47 -7.24
N GLY A 81 18.34 0.04 -6.03
CA GLY A 81 17.31 0.81 -5.35
C GLY A 81 16.42 -0.02 -4.41
N ASN A 82 16.53 -1.36 -4.43
CA ASN A 82 15.76 -2.25 -3.56
C ASN A 82 16.57 -2.75 -2.35
N GLU A 83 17.87 -2.49 -2.32
CA GLU A 83 18.79 -3.00 -1.29
C GLU A 83 18.39 -2.54 0.12
N HIS A 84 17.76 -1.37 0.24
CA HIS A 84 17.32 -0.82 1.52
C HIS A 84 16.31 -1.74 2.23
N PHE A 85 15.47 -2.49 1.48
CA PHE A 85 14.49 -3.40 2.08
C PHE A 85 15.10 -4.47 2.98
N VAL A 86 16.35 -4.87 2.69
CA VAL A 86 17.07 -5.85 3.52
C VAL A 86 17.23 -5.33 4.96
N ASN A 87 17.60 -4.06 5.11
CA ASN A 87 17.76 -3.44 6.43
C ASN A 87 16.43 -3.05 7.04
N ASP A 88 15.51 -2.46 6.26
CA ASP A 88 14.22 -1.96 6.72
C ASP A 88 13.37 -3.08 7.34
N TYR A 89 13.35 -4.25 6.70
CA TYR A 89 12.57 -5.42 7.16
C TYR A 89 13.42 -6.51 7.80
N ARG A 90 14.74 -6.30 7.99
CA ARG A 90 15.69 -7.29 8.53
C ARG A 90 15.57 -8.64 7.81
N LEU A 91 15.67 -8.61 6.49
CA LEU A 91 15.48 -9.79 5.66
C LEU A 91 16.71 -10.69 5.68
N TYR A 92 16.55 -11.94 6.10
CA TYR A 92 17.60 -12.95 6.11
C TYR A 92 17.41 -14.01 5.02
N THR A 93 16.21 -14.09 4.46
CA THR A 93 15.84 -15.08 3.43
C THR A 93 14.66 -14.55 2.62
N LYS A 94 14.29 -15.29 1.55
CA LYS A 94 13.06 -15.01 0.80
C LYS A 94 11.87 -15.08 1.73
N THR A 95 10.98 -14.11 1.64
CA THR A 95 9.82 -14.03 2.54
C THR A 95 8.65 -13.28 1.91
N LEU A 96 7.46 -13.53 2.45
CA LEU A 96 6.28 -12.71 2.19
C LEU A 96 6.08 -11.77 3.38
N MET A 97 6.13 -10.47 3.10
CA MET A 97 5.94 -9.40 4.07
C MET A 97 4.62 -8.69 3.79
N LEU A 98 3.80 -8.51 4.80
CA LEU A 98 2.64 -7.63 4.72
C LEU A 98 2.99 -6.27 5.32
N SER A 99 2.67 -5.20 4.61
CA SER A 99 2.85 -3.82 5.04
C SER A 99 1.53 -3.08 4.94
N LEU A 100 1.10 -2.44 6.02
CA LEU A 100 -0.06 -1.55 6.05
C LEU A 100 0.43 -0.11 5.96
N VAL A 101 0.04 0.57 4.90
CA VAL A 101 0.39 1.96 4.61
C VAL A 101 -0.85 2.84 4.78
N LYS A 102 -0.75 3.89 5.61
CA LYS A 102 -1.75 4.96 5.77
C LYS A 102 -1.06 6.30 5.56
N ASP A 103 -1.68 7.20 4.82
CA ASP A 103 -1.12 8.54 4.52
C ASP A 103 0.33 8.47 3.96
N GLY A 104 0.61 7.47 3.13
CA GLY A 104 1.93 7.25 2.53
C GLY A 104 3.01 6.73 3.48
N LYS A 105 2.66 6.36 4.72
CA LYS A 105 3.59 5.82 5.72
C LYS A 105 3.23 4.40 6.13
N GLU A 106 4.24 3.54 6.26
CA GLU A 106 4.03 2.24 6.88
C GLU A 106 3.69 2.41 8.37
N VAL A 107 2.54 1.91 8.77
CA VAL A 107 2.08 1.94 10.17
C VAL A 107 2.16 0.58 10.86
N ARG A 108 2.24 -0.50 10.08
CA ARG A 108 2.37 -1.87 10.58
C ARG A 108 2.94 -2.77 9.49
N SER A 109 3.84 -3.66 9.87
CA SER A 109 4.31 -4.74 9.00
C SER A 109 4.34 -6.09 9.72
N LYS A 110 4.31 -7.18 8.96
CA LYS A 110 4.39 -8.55 9.46
C LYS A 110 5.09 -9.46 8.46
N ASN A 111 6.13 -10.13 8.94
CA ASN A 111 6.79 -11.20 8.18
C ASN A 111 5.99 -12.49 8.30
N LEU A 112 5.64 -13.09 7.18
CA LEU A 112 4.95 -14.38 7.12
C LEU A 112 5.96 -15.53 7.03
N ASP A 113 6.83 -15.67 8.02
CA ASP A 113 7.93 -16.63 8.07
C ASP A 113 7.49 -18.11 7.98
N LYS A 114 6.27 -18.43 8.44
CA LYS A 114 5.70 -19.78 8.36
C LYS A 114 5.51 -20.30 6.94
N ILE A 115 5.59 -19.46 5.92
CA ILE A 115 5.53 -19.90 4.52
C ILE A 115 6.58 -20.96 4.20
N TRP A 116 7.75 -20.91 4.84
CA TRP A 116 8.79 -21.91 4.69
C TRP A 116 8.36 -23.30 5.19
N GLY A 117 7.67 -23.36 6.31
CA GLY A 117 7.12 -24.60 6.85
C GLY A 117 6.01 -25.22 5.98
N TYR A 118 5.31 -24.37 5.21
CA TYR A 118 4.20 -24.80 4.36
C TYR A 118 4.59 -24.92 2.87
N ALA A 119 5.81 -24.61 2.49
CA ALA A 119 6.25 -24.59 1.08
C ALA A 119 6.01 -25.92 0.32
N ARG A 120 5.98 -27.06 1.03
CA ARG A 120 5.70 -28.40 0.47
C ARG A 120 4.21 -28.79 0.52
N ASN A 121 3.35 -27.97 1.12
CA ASN A 121 1.92 -28.21 1.21
C ASN A 121 1.17 -26.97 0.70
N LYS A 122 0.84 -26.99 -0.59
CA LYS A 122 0.21 -25.88 -1.28
C LYS A 122 -1.06 -25.39 -0.56
N GLN A 123 -1.94 -26.31 -0.14
CA GLN A 123 -3.20 -25.91 0.50
C GLN A 123 -2.97 -25.21 1.83
N LYS A 124 -2.13 -25.76 2.69
CA LYS A 124 -1.78 -25.11 3.97
C LYS A 124 -1.10 -23.75 3.76
N PHE A 125 -0.29 -23.63 2.71
CA PHE A 125 0.34 -22.37 2.35
C PHE A 125 -0.70 -21.31 1.97
N ILE A 126 -1.61 -21.66 1.07
CA ILE A 126 -2.68 -20.77 0.60
C ILE A 126 -3.59 -20.37 1.78
N ASP A 127 -4.03 -21.33 2.60
CA ASP A 127 -4.89 -21.07 3.75
C ASP A 127 -4.22 -20.11 4.74
N TYR A 128 -2.95 -20.32 5.04
CA TYR A 128 -2.17 -19.45 5.91
C TYR A 128 -2.06 -18.02 5.36
N VAL A 129 -1.65 -17.86 4.10
CA VAL A 129 -1.51 -16.55 3.47
C VAL A 129 -2.86 -15.83 3.40
N THR A 130 -3.92 -16.54 3.04
CA THR A 130 -5.28 -15.98 2.97
C THR A 130 -5.74 -15.47 4.34
N ALA A 131 -5.52 -16.24 5.40
CA ALA A 131 -5.89 -15.85 6.77
C ALA A 131 -5.13 -14.58 7.22
N GLU A 132 -3.81 -14.53 6.97
CA GLU A 132 -2.96 -13.42 7.39
C GLU A 132 -3.27 -12.13 6.61
N VAL A 133 -3.44 -12.22 5.28
CA VAL A 133 -3.81 -11.07 4.43
C VAL A 133 -5.20 -10.55 4.83
N GLY A 134 -6.18 -11.44 5.03
CA GLY A 134 -7.52 -11.06 5.47
C GLY A 134 -7.52 -10.35 6.82
N GLY A 135 -6.70 -10.82 7.77
CA GLY A 135 -6.52 -10.15 9.06
C GLY A 135 -5.89 -8.76 8.94
N PHE A 136 -4.95 -8.59 7.99
CA PHE A 136 -4.33 -7.29 7.72
C PHE A 136 -5.31 -6.29 7.11
N ILE A 137 -6.12 -6.72 6.14
CA ILE A 137 -7.14 -5.88 5.49
C ILE A 137 -8.19 -5.42 6.51
N LYS A 138 -8.71 -6.32 7.34
CA LYS A 138 -9.67 -5.97 8.41
C LYS A 138 -9.10 -4.97 9.41
N GLY A 139 -7.82 -5.06 9.72
CA GLY A 139 -7.14 -4.13 10.62
C GLY A 139 -6.74 -2.81 9.96
N ALA A 140 -7.01 -2.63 8.66
CA ALA A 140 -6.81 -1.39 7.92
C ALA A 140 -8.04 -0.48 7.97
N GLU A 141 -9.21 -1.05 8.18
CA GLU A 141 -10.49 -0.34 8.32
C GLU A 141 -10.59 0.31 9.70
#